data_16cda62cc670046257f6a78366c1c411
#
_entry.id   16cda62cc670046257f6a78366c1c411
#
_cell.length_a   1.000
_cell.length_b   1.000
_cell.length_c   1.000
_cell.angle_alpha   90.00
_cell.angle_beta   90.00
_cell.angle_gamma   90.00
#
_symmetry.space_group_name_H-M   'P 1'
#
loop_
_entity.id
_entity.type
_entity.pdbx_description
1 polymer ?
#
loop_
_entity_poly.entity_id
_entity_poly.type
_entity_poly.pdbx_seq_one_letter_code
_entity_poly.pdbx_strand_id
1 'polypeptide(L)'
;YEVEVGAEVWLVDDNGKKKGEGIIEKVLKMPTKTNVARVKAAGMENDALLNITGFIVKENYPEEIDFKQEPECESETYVCHCEDVSLDELLSAIGDRKYISVDEVKHITRLGMGPCRGKRCIPRLRMKLREKGIELVGDATPRAPLSTRFVLGEMYPQRQIADTYKVDSGKQVRKTEVLIAGGGIGGSALFRYFAEAGKKTVLINADRGSSWRNIGGGRPAFSIPELAEIARNNQTIFEETQKEYDIHYCEIRYITFAHDEATYNDLERSCGWSNAYLIDKKDFQKEVSPYFNTNQNTYFAAQISQHCWQATPGRVIDFIRNKGKERQGEVWEDTHLVEVHKNGGKYHVLLYTHDKRYIEYECDHFVNALGY
;
A
#
# COMPACT_ATOMS: atom_id res chain seq x y z
N TYR A 1 12.04 -23.59 -9.72
CA TYR A 1 13.10 -24.55 -9.38
C TYR A 1 12.82 -25.10 -7.99
N GLU A 2 12.75 -26.42 -7.85
CA GLU A 2 12.71 -27.05 -6.52
C GLU A 2 14.11 -26.98 -5.91
N VAL A 3 14.18 -26.37 -4.75
CA VAL A 3 15.40 -26.19 -3.99
C VAL A 3 15.33 -27.10 -2.77
N GLU A 4 16.32 -27.98 -2.60
CA GLU A 4 16.34 -28.98 -1.53
C GLU A 4 17.31 -28.61 -0.40
N VAL A 5 16.97 -29.04 0.83
CA VAL A 5 17.87 -28.92 1.99
C VAL A 5 19.11 -29.77 1.76
N GLY A 6 20.30 -29.24 2.02
CA GLY A 6 21.58 -29.89 1.77
C GLY A 6 22.20 -29.59 0.41
N ALA A 7 21.46 -28.96 -0.52
CA ALA A 7 22.01 -28.58 -1.81
C ALA A 7 23.13 -27.55 -1.67
N GLU A 8 24.23 -27.77 -2.39
CA GLU A 8 25.31 -26.82 -2.50
C GLU A 8 24.99 -25.71 -3.47
N VAL A 9 25.31 -24.47 -3.10
CA VAL A 9 24.95 -23.27 -3.88
C VAL A 9 26.15 -22.36 -4.06
N TRP A 10 26.19 -21.65 -5.19
CA TRP A 10 26.97 -20.44 -5.37
C TRP A 10 26.21 -19.25 -4.83
N LEU A 11 26.87 -18.47 -3.98
CA LEU A 11 26.37 -17.17 -3.55
C LEU A 11 26.78 -16.15 -4.62
N VAL A 12 25.82 -15.36 -5.08
CA VAL A 12 26.01 -14.46 -6.23
C VAL A 12 25.62 -13.01 -5.92
N ASP A 13 26.26 -12.08 -6.62
CA ASP A 13 25.87 -10.66 -6.59
C ASP A 13 24.72 -10.34 -7.57
N ASP A 14 24.35 -9.07 -7.70
CA ASP A 14 23.29 -8.58 -8.58
C ASP A 14 23.53 -8.91 -10.07
N ASN A 15 24.76 -9.15 -10.45
CA ASN A 15 25.15 -9.53 -11.81
C ASN A 15 25.27 -11.06 -11.99
N GLY A 16 24.87 -11.85 -10.99
CA GLY A 16 25.01 -13.30 -11.02
C GLY A 16 26.44 -13.81 -10.84
N LYS A 17 27.41 -12.93 -10.53
CA LYS A 17 28.82 -13.29 -10.35
C LYS A 17 29.01 -13.99 -9.00
N LYS A 18 29.74 -15.10 -9.02
CA LYS A 18 30.09 -15.88 -7.83
C LYS A 18 30.86 -15.03 -6.81
N LYS A 19 30.39 -15.03 -5.56
CA LYS A 19 31.01 -14.36 -4.42
C LYS A 19 31.45 -15.33 -3.32
N GLY A 20 30.87 -16.51 -3.28
CA GLY A 20 31.17 -17.52 -2.29
C GLY A 20 30.35 -18.78 -2.49
N GLU A 21 30.49 -19.70 -1.55
CA GLU A 21 29.78 -20.96 -1.52
C GLU A 21 28.91 -21.06 -0.30
N GLY A 22 27.84 -21.84 -0.37
CA GLY A 22 26.94 -22.10 0.73
C GLY A 22 26.21 -23.42 0.60
N ILE A 23 25.56 -23.78 1.69
CA ILE A 23 24.71 -24.99 1.74
C ILE A 23 23.31 -24.55 2.23
N ILE A 24 22.27 -25.06 1.62
CA ILE A 24 20.91 -24.79 2.03
C ILE A 24 20.59 -25.57 3.31
N GLU A 25 20.44 -24.86 4.42
CA GLU A 25 20.09 -25.47 5.71
C GLU A 25 18.59 -25.68 5.88
N LYS A 26 17.76 -24.84 5.29
CA LYS A 26 16.31 -24.92 5.45
C LYS A 26 15.61 -24.26 4.25
N VAL A 27 14.52 -24.90 3.80
CA VAL A 27 13.61 -24.34 2.81
C VAL A 27 12.24 -24.20 3.45
N LEU A 28 11.67 -23.00 3.41
CA LEU A 28 10.30 -22.72 3.83
C LEU A 28 9.46 -22.56 2.55
N LYS A 29 8.60 -23.53 2.29
CA LYS A 29 7.61 -23.45 1.21
C LYS A 29 6.50 -22.50 1.69
N MET A 30 6.40 -21.33 1.06
CA MET A 30 5.34 -20.38 1.36
C MET A 30 4.09 -20.70 0.54
N PRO A 31 2.90 -20.32 0.99
CA PRO A 31 1.66 -20.46 0.21
C PRO A 31 1.70 -19.64 -1.10
N THR A 32 2.61 -18.72 -1.20
CA THR A 32 2.92 -17.91 -2.39
C THR A 32 3.90 -18.66 -3.29
N LYS A 33 4.06 -18.23 -4.54
CA LYS A 33 5.02 -18.80 -5.50
C LYS A 33 6.50 -18.66 -5.05
N THR A 34 6.77 -17.93 -3.96
CA THR A 34 8.12 -17.64 -3.46
C THR A 34 8.48 -18.59 -2.32
N ASN A 35 9.53 -19.38 -2.49
CA ASN A 35 10.14 -20.16 -1.41
C ASN A 35 11.24 -19.34 -0.71
N VAL A 36 11.36 -19.46 0.60
CA VAL A 36 12.41 -18.83 1.39
C VAL A 36 13.43 -19.90 1.78
N ALA A 37 14.66 -19.75 1.34
CA ALA A 37 15.76 -20.64 1.71
C ALA A 37 16.72 -19.95 2.68
N ARG A 38 17.09 -20.68 3.75
CA ARG A 38 18.19 -20.29 4.62
C ARG A 38 19.46 -20.97 4.11
N VAL A 39 20.44 -20.14 3.73
CA VAL A 39 21.72 -20.62 3.24
C VAL A 39 22.80 -20.31 4.26
N LYS A 40 23.64 -21.29 4.59
CA LYS A 40 24.83 -21.11 5.40
C LYS A 40 26.02 -20.88 4.48
N ALA A 41 26.60 -19.69 4.53
CA ALA A 41 27.79 -19.33 3.78
C ALA A 41 29.03 -19.98 4.42
N ALA A 42 29.95 -20.50 3.61
CA ALA A 42 31.19 -21.09 4.07
C ALA A 42 32.28 -20.02 4.10
N GLY A 43 32.84 -19.74 5.29
CA GLY A 43 34.08 -18.96 5.44
C GLY A 43 34.03 -17.48 5.03
N MET A 44 32.83 -16.86 5.02
CA MET A 44 32.66 -15.46 4.65
C MET A 44 32.53 -14.54 5.87
N GLU A 45 33.21 -13.42 5.84
CA GLU A 45 33.06 -12.35 6.84
C GLU A 45 31.76 -11.57 6.62
N ASN A 46 31.26 -10.93 7.66
CA ASN A 46 29.97 -10.24 7.63
C ASN A 46 29.87 -9.16 6.54
N ASP A 47 30.95 -8.43 6.28
CA ASP A 47 30.95 -7.38 5.25
C ASP A 47 30.86 -7.95 3.82
N ALA A 48 31.39 -9.15 3.60
CA ALA A 48 31.29 -9.83 2.32
C ALA A 48 29.84 -10.32 2.04
N LEU A 49 29.07 -10.63 3.09
CA LEU A 49 27.67 -11.06 2.98
C LEU A 49 26.75 -9.92 2.49
N LEU A 50 27.12 -8.66 2.70
CA LEU A 50 26.33 -7.51 2.26
C LEU A 50 26.23 -7.39 0.73
N ASN A 51 27.17 -7.98 0.01
CA ASN A 51 27.23 -7.96 -1.45
C ASN A 51 26.57 -9.19 -2.10
N ILE A 52 25.96 -10.08 -1.31
CA ILE A 52 25.25 -11.25 -1.81
C ILE A 52 23.78 -10.90 -1.99
N THR A 53 23.28 -11.10 -3.19
CA THR A 53 21.91 -10.77 -3.55
C THR A 53 21.07 -12.00 -3.90
N GLY A 54 21.74 -13.16 -4.10
CA GLY A 54 21.06 -14.40 -4.41
C GLY A 54 21.97 -15.62 -4.26
N PHE A 55 21.41 -16.77 -4.62
CA PHE A 55 22.16 -18.01 -4.75
C PHE A 55 21.65 -18.81 -5.95
N ILE A 56 22.54 -19.63 -6.52
CA ILE A 56 22.23 -20.55 -7.62
C ILE A 56 22.74 -21.94 -7.19
N VAL A 57 21.90 -22.97 -7.33
CA VAL A 57 22.31 -24.37 -7.07
C VAL A 57 23.47 -24.71 -7.99
N LYS A 58 24.56 -25.32 -7.47
CA LYS A 58 25.78 -25.51 -8.22
C LYS A 58 25.56 -26.29 -9.53
N GLU A 59 24.69 -27.27 -9.52
CA GLU A 59 24.32 -28.06 -10.70
C GLU A 59 23.65 -27.26 -11.81
N ASN A 60 23.03 -26.14 -11.46
CA ASN A 60 22.29 -25.27 -12.37
C ASN A 60 23.04 -23.98 -12.72
N TYR A 61 24.33 -23.87 -12.32
CA TYR A 61 25.10 -22.69 -12.64
C TYR A 61 25.65 -22.83 -14.08
N PRO A 62 25.29 -21.93 -15.00
CA PRO A 62 25.77 -21.99 -16.38
C PRO A 62 27.28 -21.76 -16.43
N GLU A 63 28.02 -22.57 -17.22
CA GLU A 63 29.46 -22.45 -17.37
C GLU A 63 29.89 -21.15 -18.05
N GLU A 64 29.04 -20.61 -18.93
CA GLU A 64 29.20 -19.28 -19.55
C GLU A 64 27.93 -18.49 -19.39
N ILE A 65 27.97 -17.41 -18.60
CA ILE A 65 26.88 -16.42 -18.53
C ILE A 65 27.31 -15.27 -19.46
N ASP A 66 26.74 -15.23 -20.66
CA ASP A 66 26.81 -14.05 -21.52
C ASP A 66 25.82 -12.99 -21.04
N PHE A 67 26.32 -12.04 -20.26
CA PHE A 67 25.53 -10.93 -19.73
C PHE A 67 25.10 -9.90 -20.79
N LYS A 68 25.43 -10.10 -22.07
CA LYS A 68 25.12 -9.18 -23.16
C LYS A 68 23.85 -9.54 -23.91
N GLN A 69 23.32 -10.73 -23.74
CA GLN A 69 22.03 -11.12 -24.31
C GLN A 69 20.98 -11.05 -23.19
N GLU A 70 20.27 -9.92 -23.09
CA GLU A 70 18.94 -9.96 -22.51
C GLU A 70 18.13 -10.96 -23.33
N PRO A 71 17.54 -12.01 -22.72
CA PRO A 71 16.68 -12.90 -23.46
C PRO A 71 15.55 -12.03 -24.04
N GLU A 72 15.36 -12.04 -25.34
CA GLU A 72 14.15 -11.59 -26.02
C GLU A 72 13.01 -12.48 -25.55
N CYS A 73 12.56 -12.24 -24.32
CA CYS A 73 11.38 -12.87 -23.80
C CYS A 73 10.22 -11.94 -24.13
N GLU A 74 9.35 -12.36 -25.04
CA GLU A 74 8.02 -11.75 -25.24
C GLU A 74 7.12 -11.91 -24.00
N SER A 75 7.68 -12.21 -22.84
CA SER A 75 7.00 -12.34 -21.57
C SER A 75 6.97 -11.00 -20.84
N GLU A 76 5.85 -10.70 -20.22
CA GLU A 76 5.62 -9.58 -19.31
C GLU A 76 6.88 -9.20 -18.53
N THR A 77 7.36 -7.97 -18.71
CA THR A 77 8.54 -7.48 -17.99
C THR A 77 8.15 -7.20 -16.54
N TYR A 78 8.42 -8.15 -15.65
CA TYR A 78 8.20 -7.94 -14.22
C TYR A 78 9.17 -6.92 -13.65
N VAL A 79 8.62 -5.88 -13.05
CA VAL A 79 9.39 -4.87 -12.31
C VAL A 79 9.61 -5.30 -10.88
N CYS A 80 8.62 -5.97 -10.27
CA CYS A 80 8.72 -6.52 -8.93
C CYS A 80 8.41 -8.01 -8.93
N HIS A 81 9.42 -8.85 -8.73
CA HIS A 81 9.25 -10.30 -8.64
C HIS A 81 8.72 -10.78 -7.28
N CYS A 82 8.76 -9.95 -6.23
CA CYS A 82 8.24 -10.33 -4.92
C CYS A 82 6.72 -10.23 -4.82
N GLU A 83 6.15 -9.31 -5.60
CA GLU A 83 4.71 -8.98 -5.61
C GLU A 83 4.12 -9.21 -7.01
N ASP A 84 4.87 -9.85 -7.90
CA ASP A 84 4.50 -10.20 -9.29
C ASP A 84 3.90 -9.01 -10.08
N VAL A 85 4.50 -7.81 -9.90
CA VAL A 85 4.06 -6.59 -10.59
C VAL A 85 4.76 -6.46 -11.93
N SER A 86 4.01 -6.49 -13.03
CA SER A 86 4.53 -6.27 -14.38
C SER A 86 4.66 -4.77 -14.71
N LEU A 87 5.46 -4.46 -15.74
CA LEU A 87 5.59 -3.09 -16.22
C LEU A 87 4.28 -2.60 -16.84
N ASP A 88 3.54 -3.47 -17.52
CA ASP A 88 2.30 -3.10 -18.19
C ASP A 88 1.17 -2.82 -17.19
N GLU A 89 1.05 -3.62 -16.14
CA GLU A 89 0.16 -3.33 -15.01
C GLU A 89 0.48 -1.96 -14.41
N LEU A 90 1.76 -1.68 -14.19
CA LEU A 90 2.20 -0.42 -13.63
C LEU A 90 1.88 0.76 -14.54
N LEU A 91 2.19 0.66 -15.83
CA LEU A 91 1.91 1.73 -16.80
C LEU A 91 0.41 1.97 -16.95
N SER A 92 -0.39 0.91 -16.95
CA SER A 92 -1.85 1.01 -16.93
C SER A 92 -2.35 1.77 -15.69
N ALA A 93 -1.78 1.49 -14.52
CA ALA A 93 -2.13 2.17 -13.26
C ALA A 93 -1.65 3.63 -13.21
N ILE A 94 -0.53 3.97 -13.88
CA ILE A 94 -0.02 5.34 -13.98
C ILE A 94 -0.88 6.17 -14.97
N GLY A 95 -1.32 5.57 -16.07
CA GLY A 95 -2.03 6.26 -17.14
C GLY A 95 -1.16 7.34 -17.80
N ASP A 96 -1.76 8.46 -18.19
CA ASP A 96 -1.09 9.56 -18.92
C ASP A 96 -0.25 10.50 -18.03
N ARG A 97 0.03 10.11 -16.78
CA ARG A 97 0.79 10.94 -15.84
C ARG A 97 2.26 11.02 -16.23
N LYS A 98 2.82 12.21 -16.17
CA LYS A 98 4.25 12.47 -16.47
C LYS A 98 5.16 12.26 -15.26
N TYR A 99 4.58 12.11 -14.08
CA TYR A 99 5.31 11.84 -12.84
C TYR A 99 4.43 11.03 -11.88
N ILE A 100 5.08 10.27 -11.02
CA ILE A 100 4.44 9.49 -9.95
C ILE A 100 5.43 9.35 -8.77
N SER A 101 4.93 9.33 -7.54
CA SER A 101 5.78 9.10 -6.39
C SER A 101 6.01 7.60 -6.14
N VAL A 102 7.17 7.26 -5.53
CA VAL A 102 7.47 5.88 -5.12
C VAL A 102 6.40 5.34 -4.19
N ASP A 103 5.91 6.13 -3.23
CA ASP A 103 4.88 5.70 -2.30
C ASP A 103 3.54 5.46 -3.01
N GLU A 104 3.24 6.24 -4.05
CA GLU A 104 2.05 6.03 -4.88
C GLU A 104 2.09 4.70 -5.61
N VAL A 105 3.19 4.44 -6.30
CA VAL A 105 3.41 3.15 -6.97
C VAL A 105 3.25 1.99 -6.00
N LYS A 106 3.85 2.08 -4.81
CA LYS A 106 3.71 1.06 -3.76
C LYS A 106 2.26 0.83 -3.36
N HIS A 107 1.46 1.89 -3.27
CA HIS A 107 0.07 1.80 -2.82
C HIS A 107 -0.87 1.29 -3.91
N ILE A 108 -0.58 1.60 -5.16
CA ILE A 108 -1.42 1.15 -6.28
C ILE A 108 -1.12 -0.29 -6.66
N THR A 109 0.16 -0.68 -6.68
CA THR A 109 0.60 -1.98 -7.22
C THR A 109 1.24 -2.91 -6.19
N ARG A 110 1.42 -2.49 -4.94
CA ARG A 110 2.20 -3.16 -3.89
C ARG A 110 3.70 -3.33 -4.20
N LEU A 111 4.19 -2.79 -5.34
CA LEU A 111 5.61 -2.79 -5.68
C LEU A 111 6.45 -2.24 -4.52
N GLY A 112 7.49 -2.95 -4.14
CA GLY A 112 8.36 -2.56 -3.03
C GLY A 112 7.88 -3.00 -1.65
N MET A 113 6.74 -3.68 -1.52
CA MET A 113 6.23 -4.19 -0.25
C MET A 113 6.73 -5.59 0.11
N GLY A 114 7.37 -6.28 -0.82
CA GLY A 114 7.93 -7.61 -0.61
C GLY A 114 9.18 -7.63 0.27
N PRO A 115 9.79 -8.81 0.49
CA PRO A 115 10.92 -9.01 1.41
C PRO A 115 12.13 -8.12 1.15
N CYS A 116 12.40 -7.76 -0.13
CA CYS A 116 13.50 -6.86 -0.50
C CYS A 116 13.24 -5.39 -0.12
N ARG A 117 12.01 -5.04 0.33
CA ARG A 117 11.60 -3.68 0.74
C ARG A 117 11.90 -2.62 -0.32
N GLY A 118 11.72 -2.95 -1.57
CA GLY A 118 11.93 -2.02 -2.68
C GLY A 118 13.37 -1.87 -3.15
N LYS A 119 14.34 -2.49 -2.49
CA LYS A 119 15.77 -2.34 -2.84
C LYS A 119 16.10 -2.76 -4.27
N ARG A 120 15.37 -3.73 -4.83
CA ARG A 120 15.59 -4.23 -6.19
C ARG A 120 14.66 -3.59 -7.21
N CYS A 121 13.37 -3.53 -6.90
CA CYS A 121 12.37 -3.09 -7.85
C CYS A 121 12.36 -1.56 -8.06
N ILE A 122 12.61 -0.74 -7.04
CA ILE A 122 12.55 0.71 -7.19
C ILE A 122 13.63 1.28 -8.12
N PRO A 123 14.91 0.89 -8.03
CA PRO A 123 15.91 1.32 -9.01
C PRO A 123 15.56 0.88 -10.44
N ARG A 124 15.10 -0.36 -10.63
CA ARG A 124 14.64 -0.89 -11.92
C ARG A 124 13.45 -0.09 -12.45
N LEU A 125 12.47 0.18 -11.60
CA LEU A 125 11.32 1.00 -11.95
C LEU A 125 11.74 2.40 -12.41
N ARG A 126 12.62 3.05 -11.66
CA ARG A 126 13.10 4.40 -11.99
C ARG A 126 13.72 4.45 -13.39
N MET A 127 14.50 3.44 -13.73
CA MET A 127 15.10 3.31 -15.06
C MET A 127 14.01 3.12 -16.14
N LYS A 128 13.08 2.18 -15.94
CA LYS A 128 12.02 1.88 -16.92
C LYS A 128 11.05 3.03 -17.14
N LEU A 129 10.67 3.73 -16.08
CA LEU A 129 9.81 4.91 -16.20
C LEU A 129 10.52 6.08 -16.90
N ARG A 130 11.82 6.26 -16.63
CA ARG A 130 12.62 7.28 -17.32
C ARG A 130 12.69 7.03 -18.83
N GLU A 131 12.81 5.79 -19.28
CA GLU A 131 12.75 5.39 -20.70
C GLU A 131 11.41 5.77 -21.35
N LYS A 132 10.33 5.82 -20.56
CA LYS A 132 8.98 6.21 -20.99
C LYS A 132 8.68 7.71 -20.80
N GLY A 133 9.66 8.50 -20.36
CA GLY A 133 9.48 9.93 -20.11
C GLY A 133 8.65 10.24 -18.85
N ILE A 134 8.52 9.27 -17.93
CA ILE A 134 7.79 9.41 -16.67
C ILE A 134 8.80 9.58 -15.54
N GLU A 135 8.63 10.62 -14.71
CA GLU A 135 9.49 10.88 -13.57
C GLU A 135 9.00 10.12 -12.32
N LEU A 136 9.88 9.33 -11.69
CA LEU A 136 9.62 8.72 -10.40
C LEU A 136 10.17 9.60 -9.28
N VAL A 137 9.27 10.21 -8.52
CA VAL A 137 9.61 11.18 -7.46
C VAL A 137 9.73 10.50 -6.10
N GLY A 138 10.70 10.93 -5.31
CA GLY A 138 10.92 10.43 -3.95
C GLY A 138 11.70 9.12 -3.89
N ASP A 139 11.98 8.69 -2.67
CA ASP A 139 12.65 7.43 -2.35
C ASP A 139 11.71 6.50 -1.60
N ALA A 140 12.04 5.20 -1.63
CA ALA A 140 11.30 4.23 -0.84
C ALA A 140 11.41 4.57 0.64
N THR A 141 10.29 4.92 1.25
CA THR A 141 10.23 5.07 2.70
C THR A 141 10.37 3.67 3.31
N PRO A 142 11.47 3.35 4.01
CA PRO A 142 11.59 2.06 4.67
C PRO A 142 10.49 1.98 5.73
N ARG A 143 9.83 0.83 5.83
CA ARG A 143 9.01 0.56 7.02
C ARG A 143 9.93 0.65 8.22
N ALA A 144 9.76 1.68 9.04
CA ALA A 144 10.52 1.80 10.26
C ALA A 144 10.25 0.58 11.15
N PRO A 145 11.29 -0.05 11.73
CA PRO A 145 11.08 -1.04 12.75
C PRO A 145 10.27 -0.40 13.89
N LEU A 146 9.32 -1.13 14.46
CA LEU A 146 8.48 -0.66 15.58
C LEU A 146 9.27 -0.19 16.82
N SER A 147 10.57 -0.49 16.87
CA SER A 147 11.48 -0.08 17.93
C SER A 147 12.00 1.36 17.82
N THR A 148 11.72 2.07 16.73
CA THR A 148 12.16 3.45 16.59
C THR A 148 11.24 4.35 17.39
N ARG A 149 11.76 5.02 18.41
CA ARG A 149 11.04 6.07 19.12
C ARG A 149 10.88 7.27 18.19
N PHE A 150 9.65 7.58 17.83
CA PHE A 150 9.34 8.79 17.08
C PHE A 150 9.04 9.92 18.08
N VAL A 151 9.70 11.05 17.92
CA VAL A 151 9.31 12.29 18.57
C VAL A 151 8.33 12.99 17.61
N LEU A 152 7.09 13.18 18.05
CA LEU A 152 6.02 13.74 17.22
C LEU A 152 6.42 15.06 16.54
N GLY A 153 7.23 15.90 17.21
CA GLY A 153 7.73 17.16 16.64
C GLY A 153 8.76 17.00 15.52
N GLU A 154 9.42 15.83 15.41
CA GLU A 154 10.40 15.54 14.34
C GLU A 154 9.75 14.90 13.12
N MET A 155 8.58 14.25 13.28
CA MET A 155 7.84 13.64 12.18
C MET A 155 7.19 14.68 11.24
N TYR A 156 6.94 15.86 11.77
CA TYR A 156 6.41 16.97 11.00
C TYR A 156 7.43 18.10 11.02
N PRO A 157 8.43 18.11 10.13
CA PRO A 157 9.25 19.29 9.98
C PRO A 157 8.30 20.46 9.78
N GLN A 158 8.38 21.46 10.67
CA GLN A 158 7.59 22.66 10.50
C GLN A 158 7.94 23.21 9.11
N ARG A 159 7.06 23.01 8.14
CA ARG A 159 7.18 23.69 6.87
C ARG A 159 7.15 25.16 7.22
N GLN A 160 8.29 25.83 7.10
CA GLN A 160 8.31 27.28 7.11
C GLN A 160 7.46 27.71 5.94
N ILE A 161 6.21 28.05 6.22
CA ILE A 161 5.37 28.77 5.28
C ILE A 161 6.12 30.09 5.11
N ALA A 162 6.65 30.32 3.92
CA ALA A 162 7.34 31.56 3.64
C ALA A 162 6.37 32.72 3.97
N ASP A 163 6.77 33.60 4.86
CA ASP A 163 5.95 34.71 5.39
C ASP A 163 5.49 35.72 4.33
N THR A 164 5.82 35.49 3.07
CA THR A 164 5.46 36.38 1.96
C THR A 164 5.13 35.58 0.71
N TYR A 165 3.89 35.11 0.58
CA TYR A 165 3.41 34.74 -0.75
C TYR A 165 2.83 35.96 -1.44
N LYS A 166 3.43 36.30 -2.55
CA LYS A 166 2.81 37.25 -3.47
C LYS A 166 1.68 36.50 -4.19
N VAL A 167 0.46 36.76 -3.78
CA VAL A 167 -0.71 36.40 -4.60
C VAL A 167 -0.51 37.18 -5.90
N ASP A 168 -0.49 36.47 -7.03
CA ASP A 168 -0.40 37.08 -8.34
C ASP A 168 -1.71 37.84 -8.55
N SER A 169 -1.70 39.14 -8.21
CA SER A 169 -2.86 40.04 -8.09
C SER A 169 -3.63 40.28 -9.40
N GLY A 170 -3.34 39.50 -10.45
CA GLY A 170 -3.99 39.57 -11.75
C GLY A 170 -4.77 38.33 -12.16
N LYS A 171 -4.82 37.26 -11.34
CA LYS A 171 -5.50 36.04 -11.72
C LYS A 171 -6.94 35.96 -11.19
N GLN A 172 -7.81 35.56 -12.10
CA GLN A 172 -9.24 35.34 -11.85
C GLN A 172 -9.43 34.29 -10.75
N VAL A 173 -10.15 34.64 -9.67
CA VAL A 173 -10.59 33.71 -8.62
C VAL A 173 -11.44 32.62 -9.26
N ARG A 174 -11.06 31.36 -9.08
CA ARG A 174 -11.84 30.23 -9.56
C ARG A 174 -13.05 29.99 -8.67
N LYS A 175 -14.12 29.44 -9.25
CA LYS A 175 -15.36 29.19 -8.52
C LYS A 175 -15.81 27.74 -8.62
N THR A 176 -16.25 27.21 -7.48
CA THR A 176 -16.86 25.87 -7.41
C THR A 176 -18.00 25.90 -6.36
N GLU A 177 -18.91 24.95 -6.39
CA GLU A 177 -19.92 24.83 -5.33
C GLU A 177 -19.33 24.18 -4.08
N VAL A 178 -18.54 23.10 -4.25
CA VAL A 178 -17.94 22.35 -3.15
C VAL A 178 -16.44 22.21 -3.36
N LEU A 179 -15.65 22.57 -2.37
CA LEU A 179 -14.22 22.30 -2.33
C LEU A 179 -13.89 21.38 -1.15
N ILE A 180 -13.25 20.26 -1.43
CA ILE A 180 -12.89 19.24 -0.45
C ILE A 180 -11.38 19.21 -0.32
N ALA A 181 -10.86 19.46 0.87
CA ALA A 181 -9.44 19.36 1.19
C ALA A 181 -9.13 18.02 1.84
N GLY A 182 -8.34 17.20 1.17
CA GLY A 182 -7.91 15.88 1.63
C GLY A 182 -8.51 14.73 0.81
N GLY A 183 -7.64 14.07 0.04
CA GLY A 183 -8.01 13.01 -0.89
C GLY A 183 -7.93 11.60 -0.31
N GLY A 184 -8.02 11.42 1.01
CA GLY A 184 -8.20 10.11 1.64
C GLY A 184 -9.54 9.47 1.28
N ILE A 185 -9.84 8.29 1.85
CA ILE A 185 -11.08 7.56 1.53
C ILE A 185 -12.33 8.38 1.79
N GLY A 186 -12.39 9.10 2.92
CA GLY A 186 -13.54 9.94 3.26
C GLY A 186 -13.73 11.10 2.30
N GLY A 187 -12.68 11.87 2.02
CA GLY A 187 -12.76 12.99 1.07
C GLY A 187 -13.05 12.54 -0.35
N SER A 188 -12.47 11.42 -0.79
CA SER A 188 -12.77 10.84 -2.11
C SER A 188 -14.21 10.35 -2.23
N ALA A 189 -14.77 9.74 -1.17
CA ALA A 189 -16.16 9.33 -1.14
C ALA A 189 -17.11 10.55 -1.22
N LEU A 190 -16.86 11.58 -0.43
CA LEU A 190 -17.64 12.83 -0.48
C LEU A 190 -17.55 13.49 -1.86
N PHE A 191 -16.36 13.53 -2.46
CA PHE A 191 -16.16 14.02 -3.81
C PHE A 191 -17.04 13.30 -4.82
N ARG A 192 -17.06 11.97 -4.79
CA ARG A 192 -17.93 11.16 -5.65
C ARG A 192 -19.39 11.51 -5.44
N TYR A 193 -19.87 11.48 -4.20
CA TYR A 193 -21.29 11.70 -3.92
C TYR A 193 -21.77 13.11 -4.27
N PHE A 194 -20.96 14.15 -4.03
CA PHE A 194 -21.32 15.50 -4.46
C PHE A 194 -21.34 15.63 -5.99
N ALA A 195 -20.37 15.03 -6.68
CA ALA A 195 -20.35 15.04 -8.14
C ALA A 195 -21.55 14.25 -8.74
N GLU A 196 -21.87 13.08 -8.18
CA GLU A 196 -23.06 12.31 -8.56
C GLU A 196 -24.36 13.05 -8.29
N ALA A 197 -24.41 13.90 -7.25
CA ALA A 197 -25.52 14.80 -6.97
C ALA A 197 -25.57 16.05 -7.88
N GLY A 198 -24.71 16.11 -8.90
CA GLY A 198 -24.66 17.20 -9.87
C GLY A 198 -24.00 18.48 -9.35
N LYS A 199 -23.27 18.42 -8.23
CA LYS A 199 -22.54 19.56 -7.68
C LYS A 199 -21.19 19.75 -8.36
N LYS A 200 -20.87 20.98 -8.75
CA LYS A 200 -19.53 21.33 -9.21
C LYS A 200 -18.55 21.18 -8.04
N THR A 201 -17.74 20.11 -8.07
CA THR A 201 -16.92 19.69 -6.93
C THR A 201 -15.46 19.64 -7.29
N VAL A 202 -14.63 20.20 -6.43
CA VAL A 202 -13.16 20.14 -6.52
C VAL A 202 -12.61 19.40 -5.29
N LEU A 203 -11.77 18.40 -5.52
CA LEU A 203 -11.02 17.69 -4.49
C LEU A 203 -9.54 18.07 -4.61
N ILE A 204 -8.94 18.51 -3.53
CA ILE A 204 -7.49 18.73 -3.47
C ILE A 204 -6.83 17.69 -2.58
N ASN A 205 -5.64 17.26 -2.97
CA ASN A 205 -4.86 16.27 -2.26
C ASN A 205 -3.37 16.63 -2.29
N ALA A 206 -2.81 16.87 -1.11
CA ALA A 206 -1.40 17.27 -0.99
C ALA A 206 -0.48 16.08 -0.80
N ASP A 207 -0.85 15.21 0.15
CA ASP A 207 -0.06 14.07 0.60
C ASP A 207 -0.94 12.83 0.76
N ARG A 208 -0.31 11.66 0.75
CA ARG A 208 -0.98 10.40 0.99
C ARG A 208 -1.02 10.10 2.48
N GLY A 209 -2.18 10.34 3.07
CA GLY A 209 -2.46 10.11 4.49
C GLY A 209 -2.64 8.63 4.85
N SER A 210 -3.28 8.40 6.02
CA SER A 210 -3.50 7.06 6.59
C SER A 210 -4.31 6.12 5.70
N SER A 211 -5.23 6.63 4.89
CA SER A 211 -6.02 5.82 3.96
C SER A 211 -5.17 5.07 2.94
N TRP A 212 -4.04 5.65 2.52
CA TRP A 212 -3.10 5.05 1.59
C TRP A 212 -2.10 4.10 2.28
N ARG A 213 -1.94 4.23 3.59
CA ARG A 213 -0.94 3.49 4.38
C ARG A 213 -1.53 2.32 5.17
N ASN A 214 -2.83 2.10 5.10
CA ASN A 214 -3.46 0.97 5.77
C ASN A 214 -3.28 -0.33 4.97
N ILE A 215 -3.53 -1.46 5.61
CA ILE A 215 -3.39 -2.79 5.00
C ILE A 215 -4.53 -3.14 4.04
N GLY A 216 -5.57 -2.30 3.96
CA GLY A 216 -6.74 -2.55 3.11
C GLY A 216 -7.66 -3.66 3.58
N GLY A 217 -7.53 -4.10 4.83
CA GLY A 217 -8.36 -5.15 5.39
C GLY A 217 -9.69 -4.64 5.94
N GLY A 218 -10.76 -5.40 5.69
CA GLY A 218 -12.08 -5.19 6.26
C GLY A 218 -12.58 -6.46 6.96
N ARG A 219 -13.40 -6.29 7.99
CA ARG A 219 -13.95 -7.40 8.78
C ARG A 219 -15.30 -7.06 9.37
N PRO A 220 -16.24 -8.01 9.47
CA PRO A 220 -17.49 -7.84 10.22
C PRO A 220 -17.34 -8.09 11.72
N ALA A 221 -16.19 -8.60 12.18
CA ALA A 221 -15.95 -8.96 13.57
C ALA A 221 -15.69 -7.73 14.46
N PHE A 222 -16.76 -7.01 14.76
CA PHE A 222 -16.78 -5.91 15.73
C PHE A 222 -17.53 -6.31 16.99
N SER A 223 -17.11 -5.76 18.13
CA SER A 223 -17.80 -5.92 19.41
C SER A 223 -19.16 -5.21 19.46
N ILE A 224 -19.44 -4.32 18.52
CA ILE A 224 -20.67 -3.53 18.38
C ILE A 224 -21.44 -4.03 17.15
N PRO A 225 -22.70 -4.50 17.32
CA PRO A 225 -23.49 -5.09 16.23
C PRO A 225 -23.69 -4.16 15.03
N GLU A 226 -23.92 -2.86 15.28
CA GLU A 226 -24.15 -1.85 14.25
C GLU A 226 -22.91 -1.67 13.35
N LEU A 227 -21.70 -1.72 13.94
CA LEU A 227 -20.46 -1.67 13.15
C LEU A 227 -20.26 -2.95 12.34
N ALA A 228 -20.65 -4.09 12.87
CA ALA A 228 -20.61 -5.35 12.13
C ALA A 228 -21.55 -5.33 10.92
N GLU A 229 -22.75 -4.74 11.06
CA GLU A 229 -23.70 -4.56 9.96
C GLU A 229 -23.14 -3.62 8.88
N ILE A 230 -22.60 -2.45 9.28
CA ILE A 230 -21.94 -1.52 8.34
C ILE A 230 -20.81 -2.22 7.59
N ALA A 231 -20.00 -3.04 8.27
CA ALA A 231 -18.92 -3.76 7.64
C ALA A 231 -19.42 -4.78 6.61
N ARG A 232 -20.47 -5.55 6.90
CA ARG A 232 -21.09 -6.47 5.93
C ARG A 232 -21.61 -5.74 4.69
N ASN A 233 -22.27 -4.60 4.88
CA ASN A 233 -22.74 -3.79 3.76
C ASN A 233 -21.56 -3.28 2.91
N ASN A 234 -20.48 -2.88 3.55
CA ASN A 234 -19.26 -2.47 2.85
C ASN A 234 -18.63 -3.63 2.06
N GLN A 235 -18.62 -4.86 2.59
CA GLN A 235 -18.11 -6.02 1.87
C GLN A 235 -18.78 -6.15 0.50
N THR A 236 -20.12 -6.10 0.45
CA THR A 236 -20.87 -6.17 -0.81
C THR A 236 -20.45 -5.07 -1.79
N ILE A 237 -20.22 -3.85 -1.30
CA ILE A 237 -19.74 -2.73 -2.14
C ILE A 237 -18.36 -3.03 -2.72
N PHE A 238 -17.44 -3.62 -1.94
CA PHE A 238 -16.11 -4.00 -2.42
C PHE A 238 -16.17 -5.13 -3.45
N GLU A 239 -17.03 -6.12 -3.24
CA GLU A 239 -17.24 -7.22 -4.20
C GLU A 239 -17.81 -6.71 -5.53
N GLU A 240 -18.78 -5.80 -5.49
CA GLU A 240 -19.32 -5.14 -6.69
C GLU A 240 -18.27 -4.29 -7.37
N THR A 241 -17.50 -3.53 -6.61
CA THR A 241 -16.40 -2.71 -7.14
C THR A 241 -15.37 -3.57 -7.86
N GLN A 242 -15.01 -4.73 -7.29
CA GLN A 242 -14.05 -5.66 -7.93
C GLN A 242 -14.54 -6.17 -9.29
N LYS A 243 -15.84 -6.31 -9.50
CA LYS A 243 -16.41 -6.73 -10.80
C LYS A 243 -16.27 -5.66 -11.88
N GLU A 244 -16.29 -4.39 -11.47
CA GLU A 244 -16.18 -3.24 -12.37
C GLU A 244 -14.74 -2.75 -12.54
N TYR A 245 -13.98 -2.78 -11.47
CA TYR A 245 -12.61 -2.26 -11.42
C TYR A 245 -11.77 -3.14 -10.49
N ASP A 246 -10.67 -3.66 -10.99
CA ASP A 246 -9.79 -4.51 -10.19
C ASP A 246 -9.14 -3.75 -9.04
N ILE A 247 -9.69 -3.95 -7.84
CA ILE A 247 -9.17 -3.39 -6.59
C ILE A 247 -8.29 -4.38 -5.82
N HIS A 248 -7.93 -5.51 -6.43
CA HIS A 248 -7.26 -6.64 -5.79
C HIS A 248 -8.04 -7.15 -4.57
N TYR A 249 -9.36 -7.27 -4.72
CA TYR A 249 -10.20 -7.82 -3.68
C TYR A 249 -9.91 -9.31 -3.50
N CYS A 250 -9.71 -9.73 -2.26
CA CYS A 250 -9.66 -11.14 -1.88
C CYS A 250 -10.33 -11.36 -0.54
N GLU A 251 -10.98 -12.51 -0.39
CA GLU A 251 -11.47 -12.94 0.91
C GLU A 251 -10.31 -13.44 1.77
N ILE A 252 -10.35 -13.04 3.04
CA ILE A 252 -9.38 -13.43 4.07
C ILE A 252 -10.11 -13.83 5.33
N ARG A 253 -9.38 -14.34 6.31
CA ARG A 253 -9.87 -14.55 7.67
C ARG A 253 -9.14 -13.64 8.64
N TYR A 254 -9.85 -13.13 9.64
CA TYR A 254 -9.24 -12.49 10.80
C TYR A 254 -9.24 -13.46 11.98
N ILE A 255 -8.17 -13.40 12.74
CA ILE A 255 -7.98 -14.21 13.92
C ILE A 255 -7.71 -13.29 15.09
N THR A 256 -8.57 -13.35 16.09
CA THR A 256 -8.44 -12.53 17.30
C THR A 256 -8.25 -13.47 18.50
N PHE A 257 -7.13 -13.31 19.21
CA PHE A 257 -6.76 -14.18 20.31
C PHE A 257 -7.32 -13.67 21.64
N ALA A 258 -7.82 -14.60 22.46
CA ALA A 258 -8.22 -14.35 23.83
C ALA A 258 -7.02 -14.57 24.78
N HIS A 259 -6.68 -13.52 25.55
CA HIS A 259 -5.60 -13.54 26.53
C HIS A 259 -6.11 -13.80 27.94
N ASP A 260 -7.35 -13.43 28.21
CA ASP A 260 -8.03 -13.54 29.49
C ASP A 260 -9.53 -13.87 29.28
N GLU A 261 -10.20 -14.15 30.37
CA GLU A 261 -11.62 -14.54 30.38
C GLU A 261 -12.53 -13.37 29.93
N ALA A 262 -12.18 -12.13 30.22
CA ALA A 262 -12.96 -10.96 29.80
C ALA A 262 -12.93 -10.82 28.26
N THR A 263 -11.75 -10.94 27.67
CA THR A 263 -11.57 -10.95 26.20
C THR A 263 -12.31 -12.14 25.57
N TYR A 264 -12.22 -13.33 26.20
CA TYR A 264 -12.94 -14.51 25.69
C TYR A 264 -14.46 -14.26 25.63
N ASN A 265 -15.04 -13.77 26.72
CA ASN A 265 -16.48 -13.50 26.81
C ASN A 265 -16.94 -12.43 25.80
N ASP A 266 -16.09 -11.43 25.52
CA ASP A 266 -16.37 -10.42 24.49
C ASP A 266 -16.34 -11.01 23.09
N LEU A 267 -15.38 -11.87 22.79
CA LEU A 267 -15.28 -12.59 21.52
C LEU A 267 -16.44 -13.56 21.34
N GLU A 268 -16.81 -14.31 22.37
CA GLU A 268 -17.95 -15.23 22.36
C GLU A 268 -19.24 -14.51 22.05
N ARG A 269 -19.51 -13.40 22.76
CA ARG A 269 -20.70 -12.56 22.54
C ARG A 269 -20.75 -12.06 21.10
N SER A 270 -19.64 -11.58 20.56
CA SER A 270 -19.58 -11.05 19.20
C SER A 270 -19.78 -12.09 18.10
N CYS A 271 -19.57 -13.37 18.37
CA CYS A 271 -19.89 -14.46 17.43
C CYS A 271 -21.35 -14.46 16.99
N GLY A 272 -22.25 -13.99 17.86
CA GLY A 272 -23.70 -13.95 17.56
C GLY A 272 -24.10 -13.06 16.39
N TRP A 273 -23.26 -12.10 15.99
CA TRP A 273 -23.57 -11.16 14.89
C TRP A 273 -22.44 -10.94 13.88
N SER A 274 -21.28 -11.58 14.05
CA SER A 274 -20.07 -11.29 13.25
C SER A 274 -19.61 -12.41 12.32
N ASN A 275 -20.44 -13.43 12.08
CA ASN A 275 -20.07 -14.61 11.28
C ASN A 275 -18.72 -15.20 11.72
N ALA A 276 -18.52 -15.33 13.01
CA ALA A 276 -17.30 -15.82 13.61
C ALA A 276 -17.59 -17.01 14.54
N TYR A 277 -16.56 -17.80 14.81
CA TYR A 277 -16.63 -18.92 15.76
C TYR A 277 -15.38 -18.95 16.62
N LEU A 278 -15.49 -19.53 17.80
CA LEU A 278 -14.38 -19.73 18.72
C LEU A 278 -13.70 -21.07 18.49
N ILE A 279 -12.41 -21.10 18.69
CA ILE A 279 -11.59 -22.30 18.73
C ILE A 279 -10.73 -22.32 19.99
N ASP A 280 -10.50 -23.51 20.53
CA ASP A 280 -9.58 -23.73 21.63
C ASP A 280 -8.11 -23.73 21.17
N LYS A 281 -7.19 -23.47 22.08
CA LYS A 281 -5.75 -23.50 21.80
C LYS A 281 -5.27 -24.80 21.16
N LYS A 282 -5.87 -25.95 21.48
CA LYS A 282 -5.55 -27.26 20.89
C LYS A 282 -5.77 -27.32 19.38
N ASP A 283 -6.67 -26.49 18.87
CA ASP A 283 -7.03 -26.47 17.46
C ASP A 283 -6.26 -25.41 16.65
N PHE A 284 -5.41 -24.58 17.30
CA PHE A 284 -4.68 -23.50 16.64
C PHE A 284 -3.79 -23.96 15.49
N GLN A 285 -3.09 -25.09 15.65
CA GLN A 285 -2.23 -25.59 14.56
C GLN A 285 -3.03 -26.07 13.36
N LYS A 286 -4.25 -26.56 13.57
CA LYS A 286 -5.15 -27.02 12.50
C LYS A 286 -5.86 -25.84 11.82
N GLU A 287 -6.41 -24.91 12.60
CA GLU A 287 -7.34 -23.89 12.12
C GLU A 287 -6.63 -22.55 11.79
N VAL A 288 -5.51 -22.23 12.47
CA VAL A 288 -4.75 -20.99 12.27
C VAL A 288 -3.56 -21.22 11.36
N SER A 289 -2.60 -22.01 11.84
CA SER A 289 -1.38 -22.35 11.09
C SER A 289 -0.68 -23.55 11.70
N PRO A 290 -0.20 -24.53 10.90
CA PRO A 290 0.60 -25.65 11.39
C PRO A 290 1.90 -25.20 12.10
N TYR A 291 2.35 -23.99 11.85
CA TYR A 291 3.55 -23.41 12.45
C TYR A 291 3.26 -22.59 13.70
N PHE A 292 2.00 -22.53 14.15
CA PHE A 292 1.63 -21.77 15.34
C PHE A 292 2.27 -22.36 16.60
N ASN A 293 2.95 -21.53 17.37
CA ASN A 293 3.61 -21.96 18.60
C ASN A 293 2.59 -22.06 19.75
N THR A 294 2.10 -23.28 20.00
CA THR A 294 1.14 -23.57 21.07
C THR A 294 1.78 -23.64 22.47
N ASN A 295 3.11 -23.58 22.59
CA ASN A 295 3.80 -23.66 23.88
C ASN A 295 3.76 -22.35 24.68
N GLN A 296 3.43 -21.23 24.03
CA GLN A 296 3.23 -19.96 24.73
C GLN A 296 1.87 -19.94 25.43
N ASN A 297 1.89 -19.61 26.72
CA ASN A 297 0.66 -19.53 27.53
C ASN A 297 -0.05 -18.18 27.45
N THR A 298 0.26 -17.36 26.45
CA THR A 298 -0.28 -16.01 26.28
C THR A 298 -1.73 -16.01 25.81
N TYR A 299 -2.17 -17.09 25.14
CA TYR A 299 -3.55 -17.22 24.61
C TYR A 299 -4.09 -18.60 24.96
N PHE A 300 -5.39 -18.70 25.17
CA PHE A 300 -6.07 -19.98 25.41
C PHE A 300 -7.19 -20.30 24.44
N ALA A 301 -7.71 -19.28 23.72
CA ALA A 301 -8.71 -19.42 22.69
C ALA A 301 -8.50 -18.37 21.59
N ALA A 302 -9.14 -18.54 20.46
CA ALA A 302 -9.19 -17.56 19.39
C ALA A 302 -10.57 -17.53 18.73
N GLN A 303 -10.98 -16.35 18.26
CA GLN A 303 -12.11 -16.17 17.37
C GLN A 303 -11.61 -16.18 15.93
N ILE A 304 -12.19 -17.01 15.09
CA ILE A 304 -12.00 -17.02 13.65
C ILE A 304 -13.16 -16.26 13.00
N SER A 305 -12.88 -15.14 12.40
CA SER A 305 -13.86 -14.34 11.66
C SER A 305 -13.81 -14.68 10.18
N GLN A 306 -14.94 -15.10 9.65
CA GLN A 306 -15.14 -15.39 8.23
C GLN A 306 -15.66 -14.14 7.50
N HIS A 307 -15.70 -14.20 6.17
CA HIS A 307 -16.18 -13.10 5.34
C HIS A 307 -15.48 -11.76 5.62
N CYS A 308 -14.19 -11.85 5.90
CA CYS A 308 -13.30 -10.71 5.93
C CYS A 308 -12.65 -10.54 4.55
N TRP A 309 -12.20 -9.35 4.26
CA TRP A 309 -11.62 -9.08 2.94
C TRP A 309 -10.39 -8.20 3.02
N GLN A 310 -9.66 -8.18 1.95
CA GLN A 310 -8.56 -7.26 1.70
C GLN A 310 -8.71 -6.68 0.29
N ALA A 311 -8.41 -5.39 0.14
CA ALA A 311 -8.31 -4.72 -1.14
C ALA A 311 -7.13 -3.73 -1.11
N THR A 312 -6.61 -3.34 -2.27
CA THR A 312 -5.55 -2.34 -2.35
C THR A 312 -6.13 -0.94 -2.14
N PRO A 313 -5.80 -0.24 -1.04
CA PRO A 313 -6.43 1.04 -0.70
C PRO A 313 -6.33 2.09 -1.79
N GLY A 314 -5.17 2.18 -2.46
CA GLY A 314 -4.98 3.11 -3.57
C GLY A 314 -5.95 2.89 -4.71
N ARG A 315 -6.14 1.63 -5.12
CA ARG A 315 -7.07 1.27 -6.20
C ARG A 315 -8.54 1.57 -5.84
N VAL A 316 -8.92 1.34 -4.59
CA VAL A 316 -10.25 1.70 -4.09
C VAL A 316 -10.48 3.21 -4.18
N ILE A 317 -9.50 4.01 -3.74
CA ILE A 317 -9.57 5.47 -3.81
C ILE A 317 -9.60 5.95 -5.27
N ASP A 318 -8.79 5.38 -6.14
CA ASP A 318 -8.76 5.73 -7.56
C ASP A 318 -10.10 5.42 -8.24
N PHE A 319 -10.70 4.25 -7.96
CA PHE A 319 -12.05 3.94 -8.44
C PHE A 319 -13.08 4.99 -8.02
N ILE A 320 -13.11 5.31 -6.73
CA ILE A 320 -14.06 6.28 -6.18
C ILE A 320 -13.88 7.65 -6.84
N ARG A 321 -12.63 8.10 -7.02
CA ARG A 321 -12.32 9.38 -7.66
C ARG A 321 -12.68 9.38 -9.15
N ASN A 322 -12.43 8.28 -9.86
CA ASN A 322 -12.79 8.17 -11.27
C ASN A 322 -14.29 8.28 -11.47
N LYS A 323 -15.10 7.67 -10.60
CA LYS A 323 -16.56 7.86 -10.61
C LYS A 323 -16.99 9.31 -10.44
N GLY A 324 -16.33 10.06 -9.57
CA GLY A 324 -16.58 11.50 -9.42
C GLY A 324 -16.16 12.32 -10.64
N LYS A 325 -15.00 11.96 -11.27
CA LYS A 325 -14.53 12.62 -12.50
C LYS A 325 -15.47 12.38 -13.68
N GLU A 326 -16.08 11.19 -13.82
CA GLU A 326 -17.10 10.89 -14.82
C GLU A 326 -18.31 11.84 -14.74
N ARG A 327 -18.52 12.46 -13.58
CA ARG A 327 -19.56 13.46 -13.29
C ARG A 327 -19.03 14.90 -13.25
N GLN A 328 -17.97 15.18 -13.98
CA GLN A 328 -17.33 16.50 -14.09
C GLN A 328 -16.71 17.05 -12.80
N GLY A 329 -16.46 16.20 -11.81
CA GLY A 329 -15.64 16.56 -10.66
C GLY A 329 -14.16 16.74 -11.04
N GLU A 330 -13.48 17.70 -10.42
CA GLU A 330 -12.06 17.96 -10.63
C GLU A 330 -11.24 17.45 -9.45
N VAL A 331 -10.11 16.76 -9.71
CA VAL A 331 -9.15 16.33 -8.70
C VAL A 331 -7.80 17.00 -8.97
N TRP A 332 -7.27 17.65 -7.96
CA TRP A 332 -5.99 18.34 -7.99
C TRP A 332 -5.03 17.63 -7.03
N GLU A 333 -4.14 16.83 -7.60
CA GLU A 333 -3.07 16.17 -6.84
C GLU A 333 -1.95 17.17 -6.53
N ASP A 334 -1.09 16.83 -5.56
CA ASP A 334 0.05 17.63 -5.09
C ASP A 334 -0.32 19.10 -4.84
N THR A 335 -1.53 19.28 -4.32
CA THR A 335 -2.10 20.60 -4.06
C THR A 335 -2.40 20.76 -2.58
N HIS A 336 -1.75 21.76 -1.97
CA HIS A 336 -1.82 22.04 -0.55
C HIS A 336 -2.87 23.10 -0.24
N LEU A 337 -3.65 22.89 0.81
CA LEU A 337 -4.43 23.94 1.44
C LEU A 337 -3.47 24.87 2.20
N VAL A 338 -3.48 26.14 1.87
CA VAL A 338 -2.68 27.15 2.56
C VAL A 338 -3.54 27.88 3.60
N GLU A 339 -4.69 28.38 3.15
CA GLU A 339 -5.59 29.16 3.99
C GLU A 339 -7.04 28.95 3.57
N VAL A 340 -7.95 29.04 4.52
CA VAL A 340 -9.38 29.11 4.26
C VAL A 340 -10.03 30.11 5.22
N HIS A 341 -10.82 31.00 4.69
CA HIS A 341 -11.63 31.91 5.50
C HIS A 341 -13.03 32.08 4.90
N LYS A 342 -14.00 32.45 5.74
CA LYS A 342 -15.38 32.68 5.33
C LYS A 342 -15.66 34.17 5.28
N ASN A 343 -16.14 34.63 4.14
CA ASN A 343 -16.56 36.02 3.96
C ASN A 343 -17.83 36.08 3.10
N GLY A 344 -18.79 36.91 3.47
CA GLY A 344 -20.03 37.10 2.70
C GLY A 344 -20.83 35.84 2.45
N GLY A 345 -20.74 34.83 3.35
CA GLY A 345 -21.42 33.53 3.19
C GLY A 345 -20.68 32.51 2.32
N LYS A 346 -19.60 32.91 1.65
CA LYS A 346 -18.74 32.07 0.82
C LYS A 346 -17.44 31.73 1.54
N TYR A 347 -16.80 30.64 1.14
CA TYR A 347 -15.45 30.30 1.55
C TYR A 347 -14.45 30.74 0.50
N HIS A 348 -13.40 31.41 0.93
CA HIS A 348 -12.24 31.78 0.14
C HIS A 348 -11.09 30.89 0.54
N VAL A 349 -10.53 30.19 -0.43
CA VAL A 349 -9.57 29.14 -0.20
C VAL A 349 -8.32 29.42 -1.02
N LEU A 350 -7.18 29.53 -0.35
CA LEU A 350 -5.87 29.68 -0.99
C LEU A 350 -5.19 28.31 -1.08
N LEU A 351 -4.81 27.94 -2.27
CA LEU A 351 -4.14 26.68 -2.59
C LEU A 351 -2.72 26.93 -3.10
N TYR A 352 -1.82 26.02 -2.79
CA TYR A 352 -0.49 25.95 -3.36
C TYR A 352 -0.33 24.67 -4.16
N THR A 353 -0.08 24.80 -5.45
CA THR A 353 -0.07 23.69 -6.41
C THR A 353 1.33 23.14 -6.64
N HIS A 354 1.42 21.93 -7.19
CA HIS A 354 2.66 21.26 -7.57
C HIS A 354 3.60 22.14 -8.43
N ASP A 355 3.06 22.90 -9.37
CA ASP A 355 3.82 23.82 -10.22
C ASP A 355 4.18 25.15 -9.55
N LYS A 356 4.17 25.15 -8.21
CA LYS A 356 4.59 26.26 -7.33
C LYS A 356 3.79 27.56 -7.54
N ARG A 357 2.50 27.44 -7.88
CA ARG A 357 1.60 28.57 -8.01
C ARG A 357 0.60 28.64 -6.87
N TYR A 358 0.19 29.84 -6.51
CA TYR A 358 -0.93 30.10 -5.64
C TYR A 358 -2.19 30.28 -6.47
N ILE A 359 -3.28 29.63 -6.07
CA ILE A 359 -4.58 29.70 -6.73
C ILE A 359 -5.64 29.99 -5.68
N GLU A 360 -6.49 30.97 -5.95
CA GLU A 360 -7.63 31.29 -5.12
C GLU A 360 -8.90 30.62 -5.65
N TYR A 361 -9.67 30.04 -4.73
CA TYR A 361 -11.02 29.51 -4.97
C TYR A 361 -12.04 30.22 -4.11
N GLU A 362 -13.21 30.49 -4.67
CA GLU A 362 -14.43 30.81 -3.96
C GLU A 362 -15.39 29.61 -4.06
N CYS A 363 -15.92 29.16 -2.94
CA CYS A 363 -16.89 28.06 -2.91
C CYS A 363 -18.02 28.29 -1.91
N ASP A 364 -19.16 27.62 -2.17
CA ASP A 364 -20.31 27.65 -1.28
C ASP A 364 -20.09 26.80 -0.03
N HIS A 365 -19.47 25.65 -0.22
CA HIS A 365 -19.19 24.69 0.82
C HIS A 365 -17.71 24.30 0.81
N PHE A 366 -17.08 24.32 1.98
CA PHE A 366 -15.74 23.83 2.20
C PHE A 366 -15.80 22.61 3.13
N VAL A 367 -15.16 21.53 2.71
CA VAL A 367 -15.05 20.29 3.50
C VAL A 367 -13.60 20.03 3.88
N ASN A 368 -13.32 19.98 5.18
CA ASN A 368 -12.03 19.56 5.70
C ASN A 368 -12.02 18.05 5.90
N ALA A 369 -11.30 17.34 5.04
CA ALA A 369 -11.07 15.89 5.09
C ALA A 369 -9.57 15.55 5.12
N LEU A 370 -8.73 16.45 5.63
CA LEU A 370 -7.26 16.32 5.63
C LEU A 370 -6.75 15.16 6.51
N GLY A 371 -7.58 14.66 7.44
CA GLY A 371 -7.18 13.65 8.40
C GLY A 371 -6.36 14.26 9.55
N TYR A 372 -5.54 13.43 10.20
CA TYR A 372 -4.67 13.79 11.31
C TYR A 372 -3.20 13.68 10.91
#